data_4b203b168f475fc4f272e5d978adfefe
#
_entry.id   4b203b168f475fc4f272e5d978adfefe
#
_cell.length_a   1.000
_cell.length_b   1.000
_cell.length_c   1.000
_cell.angle_alpha   90.00
_cell.angle_beta   90.00
_cell.angle_gamma   90.00
#
_symmetry.space_group_name_H-M   'P 1'
#
loop_
_entity.id
_entity.type
_entity.pdbx_description
1 polymer ?
#
loop_
_entity_poly.entity_id
_entity_poly.type
_entity_poly.pdbx_seq_one_letter_code
_entity_poly.pdbx_strand_id
1 'polypeptide(L)'
;RLANMKVTPGIETIILNLRETRKWGAQRIANYLLRKRIKLSAMTVWRVLKRHQVKAVVKRRKKSDYIRYSKEIPGERIQLDVMKVRNGAYQFTAIDDCTRLRTIRVYPNKKAESTIHFLGEILNTFPFPVQRIQTDWGTEFFNYDFQYELHDHFIKFRPIKPRTPHLNGKVERSQQTDKTEFWNLIDLSDKTLDLNAMAMEWQEFYNKKRPHSSLNGKTPMQKLKSVEHLIPIQPDVSEKFLESNEEILPRNYEYLKFIK
;
A
#
# COMPACT_ATOMS: atom_id res chain seq x y z
N ARG A 1 31.83 30.39 13.26
CA ARG A 1 31.50 29.04 12.68
C ARG A 1 32.55 28.04 13.16
N LEU A 2 32.13 26.93 13.82
CA LEU A 2 33.06 25.85 14.20
C LEU A 2 33.55 25.15 12.92
N ALA A 3 34.88 25.08 12.73
CA ALA A 3 35.48 24.31 11.64
C ALA A 3 35.28 22.79 11.86
N ASN A 4 35.28 22.01 10.77
CA ASN A 4 35.25 20.56 10.90
C ASN A 4 36.56 20.05 11.53
N MET A 5 36.45 19.33 12.62
CA MET A 5 37.61 18.78 13.33
C MET A 5 38.11 17.49 12.65
N LYS A 6 39.42 17.29 12.68
CA LYS A 6 40.04 16.00 12.33
C LYS A 6 39.65 14.95 13.40
N VAL A 7 39.44 13.72 12.98
CA VAL A 7 39.16 12.61 13.89
C VAL A 7 40.50 12.19 14.54
N THR A 8 40.57 12.34 15.85
CA THR A 8 41.71 11.86 16.65
C THR A 8 41.41 10.48 17.25
N PRO A 9 42.41 9.73 17.70
CA PRO A 9 42.19 8.43 18.35
C PRO A 9 41.20 8.49 19.53
N GLY A 10 41.29 9.58 20.35
CA GLY A 10 40.34 9.79 21.44
C GLY A 10 38.90 9.99 20.98
N ILE A 11 38.67 10.69 19.87
CA ILE A 11 37.35 10.86 19.29
C ILE A 11 36.84 9.54 18.71
N GLU A 12 37.71 8.73 18.09
CA GLU A 12 37.32 7.38 17.62
C GLU A 12 36.83 6.50 18.77
N THR A 13 37.59 6.50 19.88
CA THR A 13 37.19 5.76 21.09
C THR A 13 35.82 6.19 21.61
N ILE A 14 35.55 7.50 21.65
CA ILE A 14 34.21 8.00 22.03
C ILE A 14 33.12 7.52 21.08
N ILE A 15 33.37 7.58 19.77
CA ILE A 15 32.40 7.11 18.75
C ILE A 15 32.09 5.63 18.94
N LEU A 16 33.11 4.79 19.12
CA LEU A 16 32.98 3.36 19.32
C LEU A 16 32.24 3.04 20.61
N ASN A 17 32.57 3.68 21.71
CA ASN A 17 31.91 3.52 23.00
C ASN A 17 30.42 3.88 22.91
N LEU A 18 30.10 5.06 22.36
CA LEU A 18 28.70 5.47 22.16
C LEU A 18 27.92 4.48 21.27
N ARG A 19 28.57 3.90 20.30
CA ARG A 19 27.99 2.87 19.45
C ARG A 19 27.72 1.60 20.23
N GLU A 20 28.68 1.16 21.03
CA GLU A 20 28.59 -0.07 21.78
C GLU A 20 27.60 0.02 22.96
N THR A 21 27.73 1.05 23.79
CA THR A 21 26.91 1.20 25.00
C THR A 21 25.50 1.69 24.71
N ARG A 22 25.33 2.65 23.79
CA ARG A 22 24.04 3.28 23.49
C ARG A 22 23.37 2.79 22.21
N LYS A 23 24.03 1.96 21.41
CA LYS A 23 23.56 1.47 20.11
C LYS A 23 23.15 2.61 19.16
N TRP A 24 23.79 3.78 19.25
CA TRP A 24 23.43 4.94 18.44
C TRP A 24 23.92 4.83 17.00
N GLY A 25 23.12 5.34 16.06
CA GLY A 25 23.56 5.52 14.67
C GLY A 25 24.43 6.75 14.47
N ALA A 26 25.14 6.82 13.34
CA ALA A 26 26.12 7.86 13.04
C ALA A 26 25.57 9.30 13.20
N GLN A 27 24.34 9.58 12.77
CA GLN A 27 23.73 10.91 12.91
C GLN A 27 23.56 11.30 14.38
N ARG A 28 23.09 10.37 15.22
CA ARG A 28 22.88 10.66 16.65
C ARG A 28 24.20 10.88 17.38
N ILE A 29 25.24 10.10 17.03
CA ILE A 29 26.60 10.28 17.55
C ILE A 29 27.15 11.64 17.14
N ALA A 30 27.04 12.04 15.87
CA ALA A 30 27.48 13.35 15.39
C ALA A 30 26.78 14.50 16.14
N ASN A 31 25.49 14.40 16.36
CA ASN A 31 24.70 15.39 17.12
C ASN A 31 25.15 15.47 18.60
N TYR A 32 25.47 14.34 19.21
CA TYR A 32 26.00 14.29 20.57
C TYR A 32 27.38 14.96 20.66
N LEU A 33 28.29 14.64 19.74
CA LEU A 33 29.62 15.22 19.67
C LEU A 33 29.58 16.74 19.44
N LEU A 34 28.62 17.20 18.60
CA LEU A 34 28.41 18.64 18.39
C LEU A 34 28.07 19.39 19.69
N ARG A 35 27.23 18.79 20.55
CA ARG A 35 26.93 19.34 21.89
C ARG A 35 28.15 19.41 22.81
N LYS A 36 29.15 18.55 22.56
CA LYS A 36 30.45 18.58 23.23
C LYS A 36 31.46 19.44 22.49
N ARG A 37 31.02 20.33 21.58
CA ARG A 37 31.83 21.22 20.75
C ARG A 37 32.78 20.48 19.77
N ILE A 38 32.53 19.20 19.53
CA ILE A 38 33.23 18.38 18.53
C ILE A 38 32.40 18.31 17.27
N LYS A 39 32.72 19.09 16.25
CA LYS A 39 31.97 19.16 15.00
C LYS A 39 32.45 18.11 14.01
N LEU A 40 31.70 17.02 13.88
CA LEU A 40 31.90 15.98 12.86
C LEU A 40 30.60 15.77 12.09
N SER A 41 30.73 15.49 10.79
CA SER A 41 29.55 15.07 9.99
C SER A 41 29.13 13.64 10.32
N ALA A 42 27.88 13.33 10.14
CA ALA A 42 27.38 11.95 10.28
C ALA A 42 28.12 10.98 9.35
N MET A 43 28.50 11.45 8.15
CA MET A 43 29.30 10.65 7.22
C MET A 43 30.71 10.35 7.75
N THR A 44 31.35 11.30 8.43
CA THR A 44 32.64 11.08 9.06
C THR A 44 32.52 10.03 10.17
N VAL A 45 31.54 10.16 11.04
CA VAL A 45 31.24 9.15 12.08
C VAL A 45 30.97 7.78 11.47
N TRP A 46 30.19 7.71 10.39
CA TRP A 46 29.91 6.46 9.68
C TRP A 46 31.18 5.82 9.11
N ARG A 47 32.09 6.61 8.53
CA ARG A 47 33.39 6.13 8.02
C ARG A 47 34.25 5.52 9.13
N VAL A 48 34.28 6.15 10.31
CA VAL A 48 34.95 5.59 11.49
C VAL A 48 34.35 4.23 11.86
N LEU A 49 33.01 4.15 12.03
CA LEU A 49 32.33 2.90 12.37
C LEU A 49 32.57 1.80 11.31
N LYS A 50 32.60 2.17 10.02
CA LYS A 50 32.88 1.24 8.92
C LYS A 50 34.33 0.73 8.96
N ARG A 51 35.30 1.60 9.20
CA ARG A 51 36.73 1.24 9.33
C ARG A 51 36.96 0.21 10.44
N HIS A 52 36.27 0.39 11.56
CA HIS A 52 36.30 -0.56 12.68
C HIS A 52 35.35 -1.73 12.53
N GLN A 53 34.78 -1.96 11.33
CA GLN A 53 33.89 -3.08 11.01
C GLN A 53 32.69 -3.23 11.98
N VAL A 54 32.24 -2.12 12.58
CA VAL A 54 31.16 -2.16 13.56
C VAL A 54 29.85 -2.53 12.89
N LYS A 55 29.20 -3.57 13.39
CA LYS A 55 27.92 -4.08 12.84
C LYS A 55 26.80 -3.03 12.87
N ALA A 56 25.92 -3.07 11.89
CA ALA A 56 24.72 -2.21 11.87
C ALA A 56 23.87 -2.43 13.13
N VAL A 57 23.27 -1.36 13.67
CA VAL A 57 22.38 -1.44 14.85
C VAL A 57 21.17 -2.30 14.57
N VAL A 58 20.63 -2.20 13.35
CA VAL A 58 19.49 -2.97 12.89
C VAL A 58 19.95 -3.78 11.69
N LYS A 59 19.80 -5.10 11.74
CA LYS A 59 19.97 -5.94 10.55
C LYS A 59 18.92 -5.52 9.53
N ARG A 60 19.35 -5.02 8.37
CA ARG A 60 18.43 -4.86 7.25
C ARG A 60 17.93 -6.25 6.85
N ARG A 61 16.62 -6.43 6.81
CA ARG A 61 16.03 -7.65 6.25
C ARG A 61 16.55 -7.83 4.82
N LYS A 62 17.02 -9.03 4.48
CA LYS A 62 17.40 -9.38 3.12
C LYS A 62 16.12 -9.42 2.25
N LYS A 63 16.23 -9.19 0.94
CA LYS A 63 15.07 -9.34 0.03
C LYS A 63 14.44 -10.72 0.11
N SER A 64 15.23 -11.76 0.40
CA SER A 64 14.78 -13.14 0.65
C SER A 64 13.89 -13.30 1.88
N ASP A 65 13.99 -12.38 2.85
CA ASP A 65 13.21 -12.44 4.09
C ASP A 65 11.78 -11.89 3.93
N TYR A 66 11.46 -11.35 2.74
CA TYR A 66 10.13 -10.86 2.41
C TYR A 66 9.37 -11.94 1.63
N ILE A 67 8.42 -12.58 2.28
CA ILE A 67 7.49 -13.47 1.59
C ILE A 67 6.55 -12.59 0.75
N ARG A 68 6.72 -12.65 -0.56
CA ARG A 68 5.78 -12.02 -1.49
C ARG A 68 4.57 -12.94 -1.61
N TYR A 69 3.46 -12.52 -1.05
CA TYR A 69 2.21 -13.24 -1.27
C TYR A 69 1.48 -12.68 -2.50
N SER A 70 0.93 -13.55 -3.29
CA SER A 70 0.01 -13.20 -4.37
C SER A 70 -1.00 -14.33 -4.48
N LYS A 71 -2.24 -13.99 -4.76
CA LYS A 71 -3.24 -14.99 -5.10
C LYS A 71 -2.96 -15.52 -6.50
N GLU A 72 -3.34 -16.76 -6.75
CA GLU A 72 -3.11 -17.42 -8.02
C GLU A 72 -4.31 -17.27 -8.96
N ILE A 73 -5.51 -17.16 -8.38
CA ILE A 73 -6.79 -17.07 -9.08
C ILE A 73 -7.22 -15.60 -9.19
N PRO A 74 -7.55 -15.11 -10.40
CA PRO A 74 -8.15 -13.79 -10.58
C PRO A 74 -9.46 -13.67 -9.80
N GLY A 75 -9.69 -12.50 -9.17
CA GLY A 75 -10.88 -12.24 -8.37
C GLY A 75 -10.90 -12.86 -6.97
N GLU A 76 -9.98 -13.76 -6.63
CA GLU A 76 -9.94 -14.39 -5.29
C GLU A 76 -9.78 -13.33 -4.19
N ARG A 77 -9.09 -12.24 -4.47
CA ARG A 77 -8.95 -11.11 -3.54
C ARG A 77 -8.73 -9.80 -4.27
N ILE A 78 -9.63 -8.87 -4.07
CA ILE A 78 -9.51 -7.49 -4.52
C ILE A 78 -9.12 -6.62 -3.32
N GLN A 79 -8.08 -5.81 -3.45
CA GLN A 79 -7.70 -4.81 -2.44
C GLN A 79 -8.31 -3.47 -2.82
N LEU A 80 -9.00 -2.84 -1.85
CA LEU A 80 -9.59 -1.51 -2.00
C LEU A 80 -8.90 -0.51 -1.08
N ASP A 81 -8.79 0.71 -1.58
CA ASP A 81 -8.33 1.85 -0.79
C ASP A 81 -8.78 3.17 -1.44
N VAL A 82 -8.83 4.23 -0.63
CA VAL A 82 -9.22 5.59 -1.06
C VAL A 82 -8.10 6.56 -0.78
N MET A 83 -7.68 7.31 -1.79
CA MET A 83 -6.74 8.41 -1.59
C MET A 83 -7.36 9.75 -1.96
N LYS A 84 -6.96 10.81 -1.26
CA LYS A 84 -7.32 12.17 -1.61
C LYS A 84 -6.43 12.65 -2.76
N VAL A 85 -7.06 13.11 -3.85
CA VAL A 85 -6.38 13.74 -5.00
C VAL A 85 -6.26 15.25 -4.75
N ARG A 86 -7.40 15.91 -4.46
CA ARG A 86 -7.51 17.31 -4.02
C ARG A 86 -8.71 17.49 -3.10
N ASN A 87 -8.96 18.70 -2.62
CA ASN A 87 -10.19 18.97 -1.88
C ASN A 87 -11.42 18.72 -2.77
N GLY A 88 -12.35 17.90 -2.27
CA GLY A 88 -13.54 17.51 -3.01
C GLY A 88 -13.28 16.51 -4.16
N ALA A 89 -12.12 15.82 -4.16
CA ALA A 89 -11.85 14.76 -5.13
C ALA A 89 -11.06 13.62 -4.47
N TYR A 90 -11.66 12.44 -4.44
CA TYR A 90 -11.14 11.23 -3.82
C TYR A 90 -11.09 10.11 -4.83
N GLN A 91 -9.91 9.55 -5.07
CA GLN A 91 -9.73 8.39 -5.93
C GLN A 91 -9.97 7.12 -5.13
N PHE A 92 -10.97 6.37 -5.52
CA PHE A 92 -11.17 5.00 -5.12
C PHE A 92 -10.40 4.07 -6.05
N THR A 93 -9.73 3.10 -5.49
CA THR A 93 -8.88 2.14 -6.22
C THR A 93 -9.23 0.73 -5.80
N ALA A 94 -9.55 -0.13 -6.75
CA ALA A 94 -9.67 -1.57 -6.57
C ALA A 94 -8.63 -2.26 -7.43
N ILE A 95 -7.83 -3.17 -6.85
CA ILE A 95 -6.79 -3.90 -7.58
C ILE A 95 -6.87 -5.39 -7.29
N ASP A 96 -6.87 -6.20 -8.34
CA ASP A 96 -6.80 -7.66 -8.19
C ASP A 96 -5.42 -8.13 -7.74
N ASP A 97 -5.43 -8.99 -6.74
CA ASP A 97 -4.21 -9.50 -6.11
C ASP A 97 -3.40 -10.44 -7.00
N CYS A 98 -4.03 -11.13 -7.94
CA CYS A 98 -3.40 -12.03 -8.90
C CYS A 98 -2.79 -11.27 -10.08
N THR A 99 -3.63 -10.54 -10.79
CA THR A 99 -3.31 -9.96 -12.10
C THR A 99 -2.79 -8.53 -12.04
N ARG A 100 -3.04 -7.82 -10.94
CA ARG A 100 -2.86 -6.35 -10.82
C ARG A 100 -3.80 -5.54 -11.73
N LEU A 101 -4.79 -6.20 -12.37
CA LEU A 101 -5.86 -5.49 -13.04
C LEU A 101 -6.55 -4.59 -12.02
N ARG A 102 -6.89 -3.37 -12.43
CA ARG A 102 -7.47 -2.41 -11.49
C ARG A 102 -8.60 -1.60 -12.10
N THR A 103 -9.44 -1.11 -11.23
CA THR A 103 -10.46 -0.11 -11.50
C THR A 103 -10.19 1.10 -10.62
N ILE A 104 -10.26 2.29 -11.17
CA ILE A 104 -10.19 3.55 -10.42
C ILE A 104 -11.32 4.48 -10.84
N ARG A 105 -11.87 5.21 -9.86
CA ARG A 105 -12.88 6.27 -10.08
C ARG A 105 -12.61 7.42 -9.13
N VAL A 106 -12.99 8.61 -9.53
CA VAL A 106 -12.86 9.82 -8.70
C VAL A 106 -14.24 10.30 -8.29
N TYR A 107 -14.45 10.44 -6.98
CA TYR A 107 -15.71 10.91 -6.38
C TYR A 107 -15.49 12.21 -5.59
N PRO A 108 -16.54 13.02 -5.40
CA PRO A 108 -16.44 14.27 -4.64
C PRO A 108 -16.26 14.04 -3.13
N ASN A 109 -16.60 12.87 -2.64
CA ASN A 109 -16.53 12.48 -1.24
C ASN A 109 -16.24 10.98 -1.09
N LYS A 110 -16.08 10.52 0.15
CA LYS A 110 -15.90 9.11 0.50
C LYS A 110 -17.03 8.61 1.42
N LYS A 111 -18.25 8.95 1.10
CA LYS A 111 -19.44 8.44 1.78
C LYS A 111 -19.81 7.04 1.30
N ALA A 112 -20.73 6.38 2.02
CA ALA A 112 -21.25 5.06 1.68
C ALA A 112 -21.76 4.96 0.22
N GLU A 113 -22.52 5.96 -0.23
CA GLU A 113 -23.03 6.05 -1.60
C GLU A 113 -21.93 5.95 -2.66
N SER A 114 -20.79 6.70 -2.46
CA SER A 114 -19.65 6.62 -3.37
C SER A 114 -18.99 5.25 -3.35
N THR A 115 -18.94 4.59 -2.19
CA THR A 115 -18.37 3.25 -2.04
C THR A 115 -19.21 2.20 -2.72
N ILE A 116 -20.54 2.26 -2.55
CA ILE A 116 -21.50 1.35 -3.19
C ILE A 116 -21.47 1.54 -4.72
N HIS A 117 -21.53 2.79 -5.18
CA HIS A 117 -21.40 3.06 -6.63
C HIS A 117 -20.08 2.50 -7.18
N PHE A 118 -18.98 2.65 -6.44
CA PHE A 118 -17.70 2.11 -6.85
C PHE A 118 -17.68 0.58 -6.88
N LEU A 119 -18.41 -0.09 -5.99
CA LEU A 119 -18.60 -1.55 -6.06
C LEU A 119 -19.26 -1.96 -7.38
N GLY A 120 -20.30 -1.26 -7.81
CA GLY A 120 -20.92 -1.50 -9.14
C GLY A 120 -19.90 -1.34 -10.28
N GLU A 121 -19.04 -0.32 -10.21
CA GLU A 121 -17.96 -0.12 -11.19
C GLU A 121 -16.94 -1.26 -11.19
N ILE A 122 -16.62 -1.82 -10.04
CA ILE A 122 -15.73 -2.99 -9.91
C ILE A 122 -16.35 -4.19 -10.61
N LEU A 123 -17.62 -4.50 -10.30
CA LEU A 123 -18.34 -5.64 -10.86
C LEU A 123 -18.49 -5.54 -12.37
N ASN A 124 -18.70 -4.33 -12.90
CA ASN A 124 -18.82 -4.08 -14.34
C ASN A 124 -17.46 -4.13 -15.08
N THR A 125 -16.35 -3.80 -14.39
CA THR A 125 -15.05 -3.66 -15.05
C THR A 125 -14.23 -4.96 -15.01
N PHE A 126 -14.30 -5.73 -13.93
CA PHE A 126 -13.52 -6.95 -13.83
C PHE A 126 -14.18 -8.10 -14.62
N PRO A 127 -13.43 -8.75 -15.53
CA PRO A 127 -13.95 -9.84 -16.36
C PRO A 127 -13.88 -11.21 -15.64
N PHE A 128 -14.03 -11.21 -14.32
CA PHE A 128 -14.02 -12.41 -13.47
C PHE A 128 -14.84 -12.16 -12.19
N PRO A 129 -15.38 -13.22 -11.58
CA PRO A 129 -16.09 -13.12 -10.32
C PRO A 129 -15.22 -12.58 -9.19
N VAL A 130 -15.74 -11.62 -8.43
CA VAL A 130 -15.08 -11.08 -7.23
C VAL A 130 -15.49 -11.93 -6.03
N GLN A 131 -14.53 -12.64 -5.43
CA GLN A 131 -14.83 -13.54 -4.31
C GLN A 131 -14.64 -12.86 -2.95
N ARG A 132 -13.72 -11.91 -2.88
CA ARG A 132 -13.36 -11.26 -1.61
C ARG A 132 -12.88 -9.84 -1.83
N ILE A 133 -13.38 -8.94 -1.03
CA ILE A 133 -12.87 -7.56 -0.93
C ILE A 133 -12.10 -7.40 0.38
N GLN A 134 -10.89 -6.86 0.26
CA GLN A 134 -10.00 -6.54 1.37
C GLN A 134 -9.77 -5.04 1.42
N THR A 135 -10.00 -4.43 2.59
CA THR A 135 -9.81 -3.00 2.83
C THR A 135 -8.99 -2.78 4.08
N ASP A 136 -8.55 -1.55 4.30
CA ASP A 136 -8.19 -1.11 5.64
C ASP A 136 -9.45 -0.84 6.49
N TRP A 137 -9.28 -0.20 7.66
CA TRP A 137 -10.36 0.14 8.58
C TRP A 137 -11.00 1.51 8.28
N GLY A 138 -10.95 1.96 7.04
CA GLY A 138 -11.61 3.20 6.63
C GLY A 138 -13.11 3.18 6.89
N THR A 139 -13.65 4.26 7.46
CA THR A 139 -15.09 4.37 7.76
C THR A 139 -15.96 4.28 6.52
N GLU A 140 -15.41 4.61 5.36
CA GLU A 140 -16.05 4.47 4.06
C GLU A 140 -16.40 3.02 3.71
N PHE A 141 -15.64 2.04 4.23
CA PHE A 141 -15.84 0.61 3.99
C PHE A 141 -16.58 -0.09 5.13
N PHE A 142 -16.54 0.47 6.34
CA PHE A 142 -17.20 -0.07 7.53
C PHE A 142 -18.62 0.49 7.72
N ASN A 143 -19.35 0.71 6.65
CA ASN A 143 -20.77 1.02 6.70
C ASN A 143 -21.60 -0.24 6.42
N TYR A 144 -22.79 -0.31 6.99
CA TYR A 144 -23.67 -1.48 6.86
C TYR A 144 -24.14 -1.66 5.43
N ASP A 145 -24.52 -0.57 4.76
CA ASP A 145 -25.06 -0.62 3.39
C ASP A 145 -24.05 -1.24 2.42
N PHE A 146 -22.77 -0.87 2.51
CA PHE A 146 -21.72 -1.47 1.70
C PHE A 146 -21.54 -2.97 1.99
N GLN A 147 -21.62 -3.37 3.27
CA GLN A 147 -21.46 -4.78 3.63
C GLN A 147 -22.69 -5.61 3.20
N TYR A 148 -23.89 -5.07 3.28
CA TYR A 148 -25.09 -5.72 2.74
C TYR A 148 -24.99 -5.88 1.23
N GLU A 149 -24.57 -4.86 0.51
CA GLU A 149 -24.36 -4.94 -0.94
C GLU A 149 -23.33 -6.01 -1.32
N LEU A 150 -22.26 -6.17 -0.52
CA LEU A 150 -21.30 -7.27 -0.71
C LEU A 150 -21.96 -8.64 -0.50
N HIS A 151 -22.83 -8.78 0.49
CA HIS A 151 -23.58 -10.03 0.73
C HIS A 151 -24.49 -10.37 -0.43
N ASP A 152 -25.24 -9.41 -0.97
CA ASP A 152 -26.13 -9.60 -2.11
C ASP A 152 -25.40 -10.09 -3.36
N HIS A 153 -24.13 -9.72 -3.48
CA HIS A 153 -23.23 -10.18 -4.54
C HIS A 153 -22.38 -11.41 -4.19
N PHE A 154 -22.60 -12.05 -3.05
CA PHE A 154 -21.82 -13.21 -2.56
C PHE A 154 -20.32 -12.92 -2.40
N ILE A 155 -19.97 -11.70 -1.98
CA ILE A 155 -18.60 -11.23 -1.82
C ILE A 155 -18.22 -11.18 -0.35
N LYS A 156 -17.14 -11.86 0.02
CA LYS A 156 -16.61 -11.89 1.40
C LYS A 156 -15.91 -10.58 1.74
N PHE A 157 -16.33 -9.94 2.83
CA PHE A 157 -15.62 -8.77 3.36
C PHE A 157 -14.50 -9.19 4.29
N ARG A 158 -13.28 -8.72 4.04
CA ARG A 158 -12.09 -9.08 4.84
C ARG A 158 -11.21 -7.87 5.10
N PRO A 159 -11.50 -7.08 6.14
CA PRO A 159 -10.60 -6.01 6.54
C PRO A 159 -9.26 -6.57 7.00
N ILE A 160 -8.18 -5.84 6.75
CA ILE A 160 -6.85 -6.23 7.21
C ILE A 160 -6.78 -6.17 8.74
N LYS A 161 -5.90 -6.97 9.35
CA LYS A 161 -5.67 -6.88 10.78
C LYS A 161 -5.14 -5.48 11.14
N PRO A 162 -5.55 -4.90 12.26
CA PRO A 162 -5.00 -3.63 12.73
C PRO A 162 -3.47 -3.66 12.79
N ARG A 163 -2.83 -2.55 12.47
CA ARG A 163 -1.37 -2.39 12.46
C ARG A 163 -0.64 -3.32 11.47
N THR A 164 -1.33 -3.81 10.43
CA THR A 164 -0.73 -4.64 9.38
C THR A 164 -0.87 -4.01 7.98
N PRO A 165 -0.42 -2.76 7.76
CA PRO A 165 -0.63 -2.06 6.48
C PRO A 165 -0.02 -2.80 5.29
N HIS A 166 1.03 -3.59 5.52
CA HIS A 166 1.66 -4.39 4.47
C HIS A 166 0.70 -5.38 3.78
N LEU A 167 -0.42 -5.73 4.40
CA LEU A 167 -1.43 -6.59 3.79
C LEU A 167 -2.23 -5.87 2.69
N ASN A 168 -2.34 -4.53 2.74
CA ASN A 168 -2.96 -3.71 1.68
C ASN A 168 -1.93 -3.09 0.72
N GLY A 169 -0.69 -3.55 0.78
CA GLY A 169 0.46 -2.95 0.09
C GLY A 169 0.39 -2.93 -1.44
N LYS A 170 -0.51 -3.70 -2.07
CA LYS A 170 -0.64 -3.68 -3.54
C LYS A 170 -1.45 -2.47 -4.00
N VAL A 171 -2.57 -2.19 -3.34
CA VAL A 171 -3.36 -0.99 -3.65
C VAL A 171 -2.60 0.27 -3.26
N GLU A 172 -1.92 0.31 -2.10
CA GLU A 172 -1.06 1.43 -1.69
C GLU A 172 0.05 1.69 -2.73
N ARG A 173 0.71 0.63 -3.21
CA ARG A 173 1.75 0.75 -4.25
C ARG A 173 1.17 1.23 -5.58
N SER A 174 -0.05 0.81 -5.93
CA SER A 174 -0.77 1.29 -7.10
C SER A 174 -1.03 2.79 -7.00
N GLN A 175 -1.59 3.24 -5.87
CA GLN A 175 -1.85 4.67 -5.62
C GLN A 175 -0.56 5.51 -5.58
N GLN A 176 0.55 4.96 -5.06
CA GLN A 176 1.84 5.65 -5.15
C GLN A 176 2.30 5.83 -6.61
N THR A 177 2.02 4.85 -7.48
CA THR A 177 2.26 4.98 -8.92
C THR A 177 1.38 6.08 -9.52
N ASP A 178 0.10 6.15 -9.15
CA ASP A 178 -0.81 7.19 -9.62
C ASP A 178 -0.34 8.59 -9.21
N LYS A 179 0.11 8.74 -7.97
CA LYS A 179 0.69 10.00 -7.50
C LYS A 179 1.89 10.43 -8.33
N THR A 180 2.85 9.51 -8.56
CA THR A 180 4.15 9.86 -9.16
C THR A 180 4.12 9.94 -10.68
N GLU A 181 3.34 9.10 -11.34
CA GLU A 181 3.34 8.98 -12.80
C GLU A 181 2.14 9.66 -13.47
N PHE A 182 1.15 10.12 -12.68
CA PHE A 182 -0.06 10.72 -13.23
C PHE A 182 -0.45 12.00 -12.49
N TRP A 183 -0.91 11.96 -11.23
CA TRP A 183 -1.47 13.13 -10.56
C TRP A 183 -0.47 14.28 -10.37
N ASN A 184 0.80 13.99 -10.11
CA ASN A 184 1.83 15.01 -9.96
C ASN A 184 2.19 15.73 -11.27
N LEU A 185 1.71 15.23 -12.41
CA LEU A 185 1.94 15.82 -13.72
C LEU A 185 0.78 16.73 -14.17
N ILE A 186 -0.29 16.81 -13.37
CA ILE A 186 -1.51 17.54 -13.67
C ILE A 186 -1.61 18.76 -12.75
N ASP A 187 -2.00 19.89 -13.30
CA ASP A 187 -2.35 21.06 -12.47
C ASP A 187 -3.71 20.83 -11.78
N LEU A 188 -3.65 20.30 -10.58
CA LEU A 188 -4.84 20.01 -9.77
C LEU A 188 -5.53 21.28 -9.22
N SER A 189 -5.00 22.49 -9.45
CA SER A 189 -5.68 23.75 -9.12
C SER A 189 -6.78 24.10 -10.12
N ASP A 190 -6.66 23.63 -11.35
CA ASP A 190 -7.69 23.77 -12.38
C ASP A 190 -8.93 22.94 -12.03
N LYS A 191 -10.03 23.67 -11.76
CA LYS A 191 -11.32 23.07 -11.40
C LYS A 191 -12.17 22.65 -12.58
N THR A 192 -11.78 22.98 -13.80
CA THR A 192 -12.50 22.61 -15.02
C THR A 192 -12.21 21.19 -15.48
N LEU A 193 -11.13 20.58 -14.95
CA LEU A 193 -10.71 19.23 -15.29
C LEU A 193 -11.72 18.16 -14.82
N ASP A 194 -12.14 17.31 -15.74
CA ASP A 194 -12.84 16.07 -15.40
C ASP A 194 -11.82 15.02 -14.93
N LEU A 195 -11.58 15.04 -13.61
CA LEU A 195 -10.62 14.14 -13.00
C LEU A 195 -11.03 12.65 -13.11
N ASN A 196 -12.35 12.37 -13.23
CA ASN A 196 -12.82 11.00 -13.37
C ASN A 196 -12.55 10.46 -14.78
N ALA A 197 -12.84 11.21 -15.82
CA ALA A 197 -12.50 10.84 -17.19
C ALA A 197 -10.99 10.62 -17.35
N MET A 198 -10.16 11.54 -16.83
CA MET A 198 -8.70 11.42 -16.86
C MET A 198 -8.21 10.18 -16.10
N ALA A 199 -8.80 9.84 -14.95
CA ALA A 199 -8.49 8.64 -14.20
C ALA A 199 -8.85 7.37 -14.97
N MET A 200 -9.96 7.36 -15.70
CA MET A 200 -10.37 6.24 -16.54
C MET A 200 -9.39 6.01 -17.70
N GLU A 201 -8.93 7.07 -18.37
CA GLU A 201 -7.88 6.96 -19.39
C GLU A 201 -6.57 6.42 -18.82
N TRP A 202 -6.18 6.91 -17.64
CA TRP A 202 -5.00 6.42 -16.92
C TRP A 202 -5.14 4.96 -16.53
N GLN A 203 -6.32 4.51 -16.09
CA GLN A 203 -6.64 3.10 -15.83
C GLN A 203 -6.41 2.23 -17.08
N GLU A 204 -6.89 2.67 -18.24
CA GLU A 204 -6.70 1.97 -19.50
C GLU A 204 -5.22 1.82 -19.85
N PHE A 205 -4.44 2.91 -19.72
CA PHE A 205 -3.01 2.86 -19.93
C PHE A 205 -2.33 1.90 -18.95
N TYR A 206 -2.66 1.98 -17.66
CA TYR A 206 -2.11 1.13 -16.61
C TYR A 206 -2.40 -0.36 -16.88
N ASN A 207 -3.63 -0.68 -17.22
CA ASN A 207 -4.07 -2.05 -17.41
C ASN A 207 -3.55 -2.68 -18.72
N LYS A 208 -3.47 -1.90 -19.80
CA LYS A 208 -3.22 -2.43 -21.15
C LYS A 208 -1.81 -2.13 -21.69
N LYS A 209 -1.17 -1.06 -21.26
CA LYS A 209 0.09 -0.59 -21.84
C LYS A 209 1.26 -0.53 -20.88
N ARG A 210 1.04 -0.22 -19.59
CA ARG A 210 2.10 -0.05 -18.62
C ARG A 210 2.71 -1.40 -18.20
N PRO A 211 4.05 -1.62 -18.38
CA PRO A 211 4.71 -2.84 -17.90
C PRO A 211 4.89 -2.80 -16.38
N HIS A 212 4.75 -3.96 -15.72
CA HIS A 212 4.86 -4.10 -14.28
C HIS A 212 6.00 -5.02 -13.88
N SER A 213 6.96 -4.55 -13.10
CA SER A 213 8.09 -5.37 -12.61
C SER A 213 7.63 -6.57 -11.77
N SER A 214 6.52 -6.43 -11.02
CA SER A 214 5.95 -7.53 -10.25
C SER A 214 5.29 -8.63 -11.11
N LEU A 215 5.06 -8.34 -12.38
CA LEU A 215 4.49 -9.24 -13.38
C LEU A 215 5.54 -9.65 -14.45
N ASN A 216 6.83 -9.53 -14.13
CA ASN A 216 7.94 -9.81 -15.04
C ASN A 216 7.85 -9.00 -16.35
N GLY A 217 7.48 -7.74 -16.26
CA GLY A 217 7.33 -6.84 -17.39
C GLY A 217 6.01 -6.94 -18.16
N LYS A 218 5.14 -7.89 -17.82
CA LYS A 218 3.80 -7.97 -18.42
C LYS A 218 2.91 -6.82 -17.94
N THR A 219 1.93 -6.46 -18.75
CA THR A 219 0.80 -5.61 -18.29
C THR A 219 -0.20 -6.44 -17.50
N PRO A 220 -1.06 -5.83 -16.67
CA PRO A 220 -2.14 -6.53 -15.99
C PRO A 220 -3.02 -7.35 -16.94
N MET A 221 -3.38 -6.80 -18.10
CA MET A 221 -4.18 -7.49 -19.10
C MET A 221 -3.45 -8.71 -19.72
N GLN A 222 -2.14 -8.60 -19.95
CA GLN A 222 -1.33 -9.73 -20.41
C GLN A 222 -1.21 -10.82 -19.34
N LYS A 223 -1.11 -10.42 -18.06
CA LYS A 223 -1.12 -11.37 -16.95
C LYS A 223 -2.48 -12.06 -16.87
N LEU A 224 -3.59 -11.33 -16.97
CA LEU A 224 -4.93 -11.90 -16.96
C LEU A 224 -5.08 -12.98 -18.04
N LYS A 225 -4.74 -12.68 -19.28
CA LYS A 225 -4.77 -13.67 -20.39
C LYS A 225 -3.95 -14.93 -20.07
N SER A 226 -2.82 -14.79 -19.39
CA SER A 226 -1.97 -15.96 -19.05
C SER A 226 -2.53 -16.86 -17.95
N VAL A 227 -3.57 -16.43 -17.24
CA VAL A 227 -4.23 -17.17 -16.15
C VAL A 227 -5.75 -17.27 -16.35
N GLU A 228 -6.23 -16.96 -17.55
CA GLU A 228 -7.66 -16.98 -17.89
C GLU A 228 -8.33 -18.32 -17.59
N HIS A 229 -7.60 -19.42 -17.82
CA HIS A 229 -8.06 -20.78 -17.53
C HIS A 229 -8.26 -21.08 -16.04
N LEU A 230 -7.82 -20.20 -15.14
CA LEU A 230 -8.02 -20.31 -13.69
C LEU A 230 -9.23 -19.50 -13.19
N ILE A 231 -9.89 -18.75 -14.06
CA ILE A 231 -11.04 -17.93 -13.68
C ILE A 231 -12.21 -18.86 -13.36
N PRO A 232 -12.76 -18.81 -12.12
CA PRO A 232 -13.94 -19.62 -11.76
C PRO A 232 -15.19 -19.06 -12.45
N ILE A 233 -16.21 -19.88 -12.60
CA ILE A 233 -17.52 -19.41 -13.00
C ILE A 233 -18.29 -18.85 -11.79
N GLN A 234 -19.20 -17.90 -12.03
CA GLN A 234 -19.95 -17.24 -10.95
C GLN A 234 -20.76 -18.21 -10.06
N PRO A 235 -21.45 -19.23 -10.58
CA PRO A 235 -22.15 -20.21 -9.75
C PRO A 235 -21.25 -20.88 -8.71
N ASP A 236 -20.06 -21.32 -9.10
CA ASP A 236 -19.12 -21.98 -8.17
C ASP A 236 -18.62 -21.05 -7.06
N VAL A 237 -18.55 -19.74 -7.35
CA VAL A 237 -18.18 -18.73 -6.36
C VAL A 237 -19.32 -18.50 -5.38
N SER A 238 -20.56 -18.41 -5.88
CA SER A 238 -21.75 -18.20 -5.06
C SER A 238 -22.02 -19.40 -4.13
N GLU A 239 -21.83 -20.62 -4.58
CA GLU A 239 -21.95 -21.82 -3.76
C GLU A 239 -20.94 -21.89 -2.60
N LYS A 240 -19.75 -21.30 -2.79
CA LYS A 240 -18.72 -21.21 -1.74
C LYS A 240 -18.94 -20.07 -0.76
N PHE A 241 -19.92 -19.21 -0.99
CA PHE A 241 -20.31 -18.17 -0.07
C PHE A 241 -21.32 -18.73 0.91
N LEU A 242 -20.88 -18.95 2.15
CA LEU A 242 -21.75 -19.42 3.24
C LEU A 242 -22.15 -18.19 4.07
N GLU A 243 -23.37 -17.76 3.93
CA GLU A 243 -23.92 -16.59 4.64
C GLU A 243 -23.73 -16.68 6.16
N SER A 244 -23.90 -17.87 6.72
CA SER A 244 -23.69 -18.14 8.15
C SER A 244 -22.27 -17.86 8.65
N ASN A 245 -21.30 -17.79 7.76
CA ASN A 245 -19.89 -17.53 8.07
C ASN A 245 -19.47 -16.08 7.78
N GLU A 246 -20.37 -15.26 7.25
CA GLU A 246 -20.07 -13.88 6.81
C GLU A 246 -20.85 -12.91 7.68
N GLU A 247 -20.25 -12.53 8.80
CA GLU A 247 -20.84 -11.56 9.73
C GLU A 247 -20.73 -10.13 9.20
N ILE A 248 -21.79 -9.35 9.40
CA ILE A 248 -21.75 -7.90 9.22
C ILE A 248 -20.95 -7.30 10.37
N LEU A 249 -19.83 -6.71 10.05
CA LEU A 249 -18.91 -6.17 11.05
C LEU A 249 -19.41 -4.81 11.57
N PRO A 250 -19.52 -4.63 12.90
CA PRO A 250 -19.98 -3.39 13.49
C PRO A 250 -18.96 -2.26 13.30
N ARG A 251 -19.46 -1.02 13.15
CA ARG A 251 -18.64 0.19 13.05
C ARG A 251 -17.74 0.45 14.26
N ASN A 252 -18.05 -0.14 15.41
CA ASN A 252 -17.36 0.14 16.66
C ASN A 252 -16.01 -0.57 16.73
N TYR A 253 -14.97 0.20 16.97
CA TYR A 253 -13.58 -0.28 17.19
C TYR A 253 -13.45 -1.29 18.35
N GLU A 254 -14.47 -1.53 19.13
CA GLU A 254 -14.48 -2.55 20.19
C GLU A 254 -14.30 -3.97 19.68
N TYR A 255 -14.75 -4.26 18.46
CA TYR A 255 -14.51 -5.55 17.81
C TYR A 255 -13.01 -5.84 17.59
N LEU A 256 -12.18 -4.81 17.52
CA LEU A 256 -10.73 -4.95 17.40
C LEU A 256 -10.06 -5.64 18.59
N LYS A 257 -10.71 -5.67 19.76
CA LYS A 257 -10.21 -6.33 20.95
C LYS A 257 -10.30 -7.86 20.87
N PHE A 258 -11.14 -8.40 20.02
CA PHE A 258 -11.42 -9.83 19.89
C PHE A 258 -10.70 -10.52 18.72
N ILE A 259 -10.09 -9.78 17.82
CA ILE A 259 -9.25 -10.34 16.75
C ILE A 259 -7.83 -10.51 17.31
N LYS A 260 -7.62 -11.60 18.05
CA LYS A 260 -6.29 -12.05 18.48
C LYS A 260 -5.55 -12.78 17.37
#